data_85498cf4ad246aec0d99de0b41e7d54b
#
_entry.id   85498cf4ad246aec0d99de0b41e7d54b
#
_cell.length_a   1.000
_cell.length_b   1.000
_cell.length_c   1.000
_cell.angle_alpha   90.00
_cell.angle_beta   90.00
_cell.angle_gamma   90.00
#
_symmetry.space_group_name_H-M   'P 1'
#
loop_
_entity.id
_entity.type
_entity.pdbx_description
1 polymer ?
#
loop_
_entity_poly.entity_id
_entity_poly.type
_entity_poly.pdbx_seq_one_letter_code
_entity_poly.pdbx_strand_id
1 'polypeptide(L)'
;MNNITWYRDNAKYHPLAASEPPFFNCWSLVRRLRVELFGLPLLPLYGGINADDKRALSKAAKETISGHLKECDLQIGAIAACYRVSLCVHVGIVVEVDGRLCIAEIGAKTGFRIQSVERFEASYSKVRYYIDK
;
A
#
# COMPACT_ATOMS: atom_id res chain seq x y z
N MET A 1 1.30 -14.75 13.68
CA MET A 1 0.90 -13.67 12.77
C MET A 1 1.61 -12.39 13.20
N ASN A 2 2.24 -11.69 12.26
CA ASN A 2 2.94 -10.45 12.54
C ASN A 2 1.94 -9.30 12.75
N ASN A 3 2.31 -8.36 13.59
CA ASN A 3 1.52 -7.15 13.81
C ASN A 3 2.27 -5.94 13.26
N ILE A 4 1.64 -4.77 13.36
CA ILE A 4 2.22 -3.53 12.81
C ILE A 4 3.59 -3.19 13.42
N THR A 5 3.80 -3.52 14.68
CA THR A 5 5.08 -3.29 15.37
C THR A 5 6.21 -4.11 14.73
N TRP A 6 5.92 -5.36 14.35
CA TRP A 6 6.90 -6.19 13.66
C TRP A 6 7.37 -5.53 12.36
N TYR A 7 6.43 -4.97 11.58
CA TYR A 7 6.78 -4.29 10.32
C TYR A 7 7.63 -3.06 10.57
N ARG A 8 7.30 -2.27 11.60
CA ARG A 8 8.10 -1.11 11.97
C ARG A 8 9.55 -1.50 12.28
N ASP A 9 9.74 -2.61 12.97
CA ASP A 9 11.05 -3.03 13.44
C ASP A 9 11.85 -3.82 12.42
N ASN A 10 11.19 -4.47 11.46
CA ASN A 10 11.83 -5.46 10.57
C ASN A 10 11.67 -5.22 9.07
N ALA A 11 10.62 -4.54 8.63
CA ALA A 11 10.36 -4.40 7.20
C ALA A 11 11.43 -3.53 6.52
N LYS A 12 11.96 -4.03 5.39
CA LYS A 12 13.01 -3.36 4.61
C LYS A 12 12.55 -3.20 3.18
N TYR A 13 12.83 -2.05 2.60
CA TYR A 13 12.46 -1.79 1.23
C TYR A 13 13.36 -2.51 0.24
N HIS A 14 12.74 -3.10 -0.79
CA HIS A 14 13.43 -3.60 -1.97
C HIS A 14 12.49 -3.46 -3.17
N PRO A 15 12.92 -2.82 -4.27
CA PRO A 15 12.01 -2.49 -5.38
C PRO A 15 11.38 -3.71 -6.04
N LEU A 16 12.05 -4.86 -6.01
CA LEU A 16 11.59 -6.11 -6.62
C LEU A 16 10.99 -7.10 -5.61
N ALA A 17 10.74 -6.65 -4.38
CA ALA A 17 10.27 -7.54 -3.32
C ALA A 17 8.93 -8.17 -3.69
N ALA A 18 8.89 -9.49 -3.66
CA ALA A 18 7.71 -10.25 -4.07
C ALA A 18 6.84 -10.72 -2.91
N SER A 19 7.34 -10.84 -1.71
CA SER A 19 6.62 -11.22 -0.48
C SER A 19 7.48 -12.04 0.46
N GLU A 20 8.79 -12.02 0.28
CA GLU A 20 9.70 -12.73 1.17
C GLU A 20 10.09 -11.79 2.30
N PRO A 21 9.42 -11.89 3.48
CA PRO A 21 9.82 -11.06 4.62
C PRO A 21 11.31 -11.26 4.92
N PRO A 22 12.03 -10.20 5.31
CA PRO A 22 11.54 -8.87 5.70
C PRO A 22 11.51 -7.84 4.57
N PHE A 23 11.62 -8.25 3.31
CA PHE A 23 11.73 -7.33 2.18
C PHE A 23 10.38 -7.06 1.54
N PHE A 24 10.07 -5.77 1.33
CA PHE A 24 8.80 -5.32 0.75
C PHE A 24 9.02 -4.12 -0.17
N ASN A 25 8.25 -4.07 -1.26
CA ASN A 25 7.97 -2.80 -1.94
C ASN A 25 6.58 -2.31 -1.52
N CYS A 26 6.13 -1.18 -2.05
CA CYS A 26 4.86 -0.60 -1.62
C CYS A 26 3.68 -1.56 -1.84
N TRP A 27 3.63 -2.25 -2.97
CA TRP A 27 2.53 -3.16 -3.28
C TRP A 27 2.58 -4.45 -2.44
N SER A 28 3.74 -5.06 -2.31
CA SER A 28 3.85 -6.30 -1.54
C SER A 28 3.58 -6.08 -0.05
N LEU A 29 3.91 -4.89 0.47
CA LEU A 29 3.56 -4.53 1.84
C LEU A 29 2.05 -4.44 2.03
N VAL A 30 1.36 -3.72 1.14
CA VAL A 30 -0.10 -3.59 1.20
C VAL A 30 -0.76 -4.96 1.12
N ARG A 31 -0.33 -5.81 0.19
CA ARG A 31 -0.85 -7.17 0.06
C ARG A 31 -0.76 -7.92 1.38
N ARG A 32 0.38 -7.87 2.03
CA ARG A 32 0.63 -8.63 3.27
C ARG A 32 -0.14 -8.04 4.45
N LEU A 33 -0.15 -6.72 4.61
CA LEU A 33 -0.86 -6.09 5.72
C LEU A 33 -2.37 -6.30 5.64
N ARG A 34 -2.93 -6.34 4.44
CA ARG A 34 -4.36 -6.65 4.27
C ARG A 34 -4.70 -8.00 4.90
N VAL A 35 -3.86 -8.99 4.66
CA VAL A 35 -4.08 -10.35 5.20
C VAL A 35 -3.83 -10.37 6.72
N GLU A 36 -2.69 -9.87 7.15
CA GLU A 36 -2.26 -10.02 8.54
C GLU A 36 -3.00 -9.14 9.53
N LEU A 37 -3.36 -7.91 9.14
CA LEU A 37 -4.05 -7.00 10.06
C LEU A 37 -5.56 -7.12 9.97
N PHE A 38 -6.11 -7.44 8.80
CA PHE A 38 -7.55 -7.36 8.56
C PHE A 38 -8.19 -8.66 8.09
N GLY A 39 -7.40 -9.71 7.86
CA GLY A 39 -7.92 -10.99 7.36
C GLY A 39 -8.56 -10.88 5.98
N LEU A 40 -8.16 -9.91 5.18
CA LEU A 40 -8.69 -9.71 3.84
C LEU A 40 -8.01 -10.64 2.83
N PRO A 41 -8.67 -10.91 1.68
CA PRO A 41 -8.08 -11.78 0.66
C PRO A 41 -6.75 -11.26 0.14
N LEU A 42 -5.85 -12.20 -0.19
CA LEU A 42 -4.57 -11.86 -0.80
C LEU A 42 -4.80 -11.46 -2.26
N LEU A 43 -4.34 -10.27 -2.62
CA LEU A 43 -4.46 -9.76 -3.99
C LEU A 43 -3.31 -10.24 -4.86
N PRO A 44 -3.47 -10.20 -6.22
CA PRO A 44 -2.42 -10.66 -7.13
C PRO A 44 -1.10 -9.90 -6.98
N LEU A 45 0.02 -10.58 -7.27
CA LEU A 45 1.34 -9.98 -7.24
C LEU A 45 1.83 -9.46 -8.60
N TYR A 46 1.24 -9.93 -9.67
CA TYR A 46 1.59 -9.55 -11.06
C TYR A 46 3.05 -9.79 -11.44
N GLY A 47 3.59 -10.96 -11.03
CA GLY A 47 4.88 -11.41 -11.51
C GLY A 47 6.09 -10.61 -11.06
N GLY A 48 6.00 -9.93 -9.92
CA GLY A 48 7.14 -9.21 -9.38
C GLY A 48 7.31 -7.81 -9.97
N ILE A 49 6.37 -6.92 -9.65
CA ILE A 49 6.43 -5.52 -10.11
C ILE A 49 7.64 -4.83 -9.50
N ASN A 50 8.43 -4.17 -10.35
CA ASN A 50 9.46 -3.24 -9.89
C ASN A 50 8.78 -1.94 -9.48
N ALA A 51 8.74 -1.65 -8.17
CA ALA A 51 8.06 -0.47 -7.65
C ALA A 51 8.71 0.86 -8.09
N ASP A 52 9.95 0.83 -8.58
CA ASP A 52 10.61 2.00 -9.14
C ASP A 52 10.18 2.28 -10.57
N ASP A 53 9.59 1.30 -11.25
CA ASP A 53 8.99 1.48 -12.57
C ASP A 53 7.53 1.92 -12.39
N LYS A 54 7.31 3.24 -12.41
CA LYS A 54 5.99 3.81 -12.09
C LYS A 54 4.92 3.48 -13.13
N ARG A 55 5.30 3.24 -14.38
CA ARG A 55 4.34 2.81 -15.41
C ARG A 55 3.87 1.39 -15.16
N ALA A 56 4.79 0.48 -14.81
CA ALA A 56 4.44 -0.89 -14.47
C ALA A 56 3.56 -0.94 -13.21
N LEU A 57 3.91 -0.16 -12.19
CA LEU A 57 3.12 -0.05 -10.97
C LEU A 57 1.71 0.47 -11.27
N SER A 58 1.59 1.52 -12.08
CA SER A 58 0.31 2.11 -12.43
C SER A 58 -0.57 1.13 -13.22
N LYS A 59 0.02 0.39 -14.15
CA LYS A 59 -0.72 -0.63 -14.92
C LYS A 59 -1.27 -1.72 -13.99
N ALA A 60 -0.45 -2.22 -13.08
CA ALA A 60 -0.88 -3.23 -12.12
C ALA A 60 -1.98 -2.70 -11.19
N ALA A 61 -1.89 -1.45 -10.76
CA ALA A 61 -2.92 -0.81 -9.96
C ALA A 61 -4.25 -0.76 -10.70
N LYS A 62 -4.24 -0.36 -11.98
CA LYS A 62 -5.46 -0.32 -12.80
C LYS A 62 -6.08 -1.70 -12.95
N GLU A 63 -5.28 -2.72 -13.20
CA GLU A 63 -5.76 -4.10 -13.32
C GLU A 63 -6.36 -4.60 -12.02
N THR A 64 -5.73 -4.30 -10.88
CA THR A 64 -6.23 -4.70 -9.57
C THR A 64 -7.56 -4.01 -9.25
N ILE A 65 -7.64 -2.70 -9.49
CA ILE A 65 -8.86 -1.93 -9.25
C ILE A 65 -9.99 -2.47 -10.12
N SER A 66 -9.74 -2.67 -11.40
CA SER A 66 -10.76 -3.16 -12.34
C SER A 66 -11.26 -4.56 -11.97
N GLY A 67 -10.36 -5.44 -11.58
CA GLY A 67 -10.69 -6.84 -11.31
C GLY A 67 -11.17 -7.14 -9.90
N HIS A 68 -10.70 -6.42 -8.90
CA HIS A 68 -10.85 -6.82 -7.49
C HIS A 68 -11.37 -5.74 -6.56
N LEU A 69 -11.29 -4.47 -6.93
CA LEU A 69 -11.53 -3.37 -6.01
C LEU A 69 -12.59 -2.41 -6.52
N LYS A 70 -13.15 -1.65 -5.59
CA LYS A 70 -14.02 -0.50 -5.89
C LYS A 70 -13.60 0.69 -5.05
N GLU A 71 -13.81 1.89 -5.58
CA GLU A 71 -13.51 3.12 -4.87
C GLU A 71 -14.44 3.28 -3.67
N CYS A 72 -13.90 3.85 -2.58
CA CYS A 72 -14.64 4.08 -1.35
C CYS A 72 -14.15 5.35 -0.67
N ASP A 73 -14.83 5.73 0.39
CA ASP A 73 -14.36 6.79 1.28
C ASP A 73 -13.21 6.29 2.15
N LEU A 74 -12.47 7.21 2.73
CA LEU A 74 -11.40 6.90 3.69
C LEU A 74 -11.95 6.02 4.80
N GLN A 75 -11.41 4.81 4.95
CA GLN A 75 -11.81 3.88 5.99
C GLN A 75 -10.70 2.88 6.27
N ILE A 76 -10.72 2.31 7.48
CA ILE A 76 -9.72 1.34 7.92
C ILE A 76 -9.69 0.13 6.98
N GLY A 77 -8.49 -0.33 6.64
CA GLY A 77 -8.29 -1.47 5.74
C GLY A 77 -8.31 -1.12 4.25
N ALA A 78 -8.69 0.11 3.89
CA ALA A 78 -8.70 0.54 2.49
C ALA A 78 -7.27 0.71 1.96
N ILE A 79 -7.10 0.42 0.67
CA ILE A 79 -5.86 0.71 -0.05
C ILE A 79 -5.88 2.19 -0.43
N ALA A 80 -4.79 2.89 -0.13
CA ALA A 80 -4.62 4.29 -0.53
C ALA A 80 -3.73 4.31 -1.77
N ALA A 81 -4.32 4.61 -2.93
CA ALA A 81 -3.58 4.72 -4.19
C ALA A 81 -3.25 6.19 -4.47
N CYS A 82 -1.98 6.45 -4.70
CA CYS A 82 -1.43 7.81 -4.82
C CYS A 82 -1.12 8.12 -6.27
N TYR A 83 -1.64 9.26 -6.75
CA TYR A 83 -1.52 9.66 -8.13
C TYR A 83 -0.71 10.94 -8.28
N ARG A 84 0.13 10.97 -9.33
CA ARG A 84 0.69 12.19 -9.88
C ARG A 84 0.09 12.36 -11.27
N VAL A 85 -0.83 13.30 -11.40
CA VAL A 85 -1.70 13.45 -12.56
C VAL A 85 -2.54 12.17 -12.71
N SER A 86 -2.35 11.35 -13.75
CA SER A 86 -3.12 10.13 -13.98
C SER A 86 -2.36 8.85 -13.65
N LEU A 87 -1.10 8.96 -13.23
CA LEU A 87 -0.24 7.82 -12.99
C LEU A 87 -0.24 7.44 -11.51
N CYS A 88 -0.58 6.19 -11.20
CA CYS A 88 -0.44 5.67 -9.84
C CYS A 88 1.03 5.42 -9.55
N VAL A 89 1.59 6.16 -8.59
CA VAL A 89 3.02 6.13 -8.31
C VAL A 89 3.37 5.46 -6.99
N HIS A 90 2.37 5.19 -6.14
CA HIS A 90 2.59 4.63 -4.82
C HIS A 90 1.28 4.10 -4.25
N VAL A 91 1.38 3.18 -3.31
CA VAL A 91 0.23 2.68 -2.55
C VAL A 91 0.59 2.56 -1.08
N GLY A 92 -0.41 2.75 -0.24
CA GLY A 92 -0.34 2.50 1.19
C GLY A 92 -1.64 1.85 1.65
N ILE A 93 -1.77 1.63 2.94
CA ILE A 93 -2.97 1.03 3.51
C ILE A 93 -3.42 1.82 4.74
N VAL A 94 -4.73 2.01 4.86
CA VAL A 94 -5.32 2.74 6.00
C VAL A 94 -5.33 1.83 7.22
N VAL A 95 -4.70 2.30 8.29
CA VAL A 95 -4.66 1.62 9.58
C VAL A 95 -5.18 2.55 10.67
N GLU A 96 -5.46 2.00 11.84
CA GLU A 96 -5.84 2.80 13.00
C GLU A 96 -4.74 2.75 14.04
N VAL A 97 -4.32 3.93 14.52
CA VAL A 97 -3.33 4.05 15.59
C VAL A 97 -3.88 5.03 16.62
N ASP A 98 -4.05 4.56 17.85
CA ASP A 98 -4.59 5.37 18.97
C ASP A 98 -5.91 6.07 18.61
N GLY A 99 -6.80 5.34 17.94
CA GLY A 99 -8.12 5.85 17.57
C GLY A 99 -8.14 6.77 16.36
N ARG A 100 -7.01 6.95 15.65
CA ARG A 100 -6.91 7.80 14.47
C ARG A 100 -6.59 6.97 13.24
N LEU A 101 -7.17 7.34 12.10
CA LEU A 101 -6.81 6.75 10.82
C LEU A 101 -5.48 7.33 10.36
N CYS A 102 -4.58 6.44 9.97
CA CYS A 102 -3.24 6.76 9.47
C CYS A 102 -2.97 5.90 8.25
N ILE A 103 -1.87 6.18 7.56
CA ILE A 103 -1.44 5.38 6.40
C ILE A 103 -0.13 4.68 6.74
N ALA A 104 -0.13 3.34 6.58
CA ALA A 104 1.09 2.54 6.65
C ALA A 104 1.63 2.36 5.23
N GLU A 105 2.92 2.58 5.05
CA GLU A 105 3.56 2.55 3.74
C GLU A 105 5.03 2.21 3.84
N ILE A 106 5.65 1.87 2.71
CA ILE A 106 7.09 1.68 2.63
C ILE A 106 7.61 2.28 1.33
N GLY A 107 8.73 2.98 1.40
CA GLY A 107 9.38 3.59 0.25
C GLY A 107 10.90 3.50 0.34
N ALA A 108 11.57 3.73 -0.80
CA ALA A 108 13.03 3.62 -0.87
C ALA A 108 13.75 4.57 0.07
N LYS A 109 13.23 5.80 0.22
CA LYS A 109 13.87 6.83 1.03
C LYS A 109 13.43 6.82 2.49
N THR A 110 12.21 6.36 2.74
CA THR A 110 11.59 6.47 4.06
C THR A 110 11.67 5.18 4.87
N GLY A 111 11.81 4.03 4.19
CA GLY A 111 11.55 2.74 4.80
C GLY A 111 10.08 2.62 5.19
N PHE A 112 9.79 1.69 6.08
CA PHE A 112 8.44 1.54 6.62
C PHE A 112 8.13 2.71 7.56
N ARG A 113 6.94 3.30 7.37
CA ARG A 113 6.47 4.34 8.28
C ARG A 113 4.95 4.37 8.33
N ILE A 114 4.43 4.99 9.39
CA ILE A 114 3.01 5.30 9.54
C ILE A 114 2.92 6.82 9.66
N GLN A 115 2.09 7.45 8.83
CA GLN A 115 1.93 8.90 8.90
C GLN A 115 0.46 9.29 8.86
N SER A 116 0.17 10.52 9.24
CA SER A 116 -1.18 11.04 9.21
C SER A 116 -1.73 11.05 7.78
N VAL A 117 -3.06 10.93 7.66
CA VAL A 117 -3.73 10.99 6.36
C VAL A 117 -3.44 12.33 5.67
N GLU A 118 -3.46 13.42 6.41
CA GLU A 118 -3.23 14.76 5.87
C GLU A 118 -1.84 14.91 5.25
N ARG A 119 -0.80 14.43 5.93
CA ARG A 119 0.56 14.48 5.40
C ARG A 119 0.73 13.58 4.19
N PHE A 120 0.14 12.40 4.25
CA PHE A 120 0.18 11.46 3.14
C PHE A 120 -0.47 12.06 1.90
N GLU A 121 -1.68 12.58 2.03
CA GLU A 121 -2.40 13.17 0.91
C GLU A 121 -1.70 14.40 0.33
N ALA A 122 -1.06 15.19 1.18
CA ALA A 122 -0.37 16.41 0.74
C ALA A 122 0.82 16.13 -0.18
N SER A 123 1.34 14.91 -0.18
CA SER A 123 2.52 14.54 -0.99
C SER A 123 2.20 14.21 -2.44
N TYR A 124 0.91 14.13 -2.82
CA TYR A 124 0.50 13.66 -4.15
C TYR A 124 -0.56 14.58 -4.74
N SER A 125 -0.73 14.50 -6.06
CA SER A 125 -1.78 15.26 -6.75
C SER A 125 -3.16 14.82 -6.28
N LYS A 126 -3.35 13.52 -6.08
CA LYS A 126 -4.59 12.94 -5.59
C LYS A 126 -4.32 11.61 -4.93
N VAL A 127 -5.10 11.31 -3.89
CA VAL A 127 -5.13 9.98 -3.25
C VAL A 127 -6.57 9.46 -3.33
N ARG A 128 -6.72 8.23 -3.80
CA ARG A 128 -8.03 7.56 -3.87
C ARG A 128 -7.98 6.30 -3.02
N TYR A 129 -9.09 5.96 -2.40
CA TYR A 129 -9.18 4.81 -1.51
C TYR A 129 -10.03 3.72 -2.15
N TYR A 130 -9.64 2.46 -1.92
CA TYR A 130 -10.29 1.30 -2.53
C TYR A 130 -10.47 0.18 -1.51
N ILE A 131 -11.60 -0.52 -1.62
CA ILE A 131 -11.88 -1.76 -0.87
C ILE A 131 -12.26 -2.86 -1.85
N ASP A 132 -12.41 -4.08 -1.35
CA ASP A 132 -12.83 -5.22 -2.18
C ASP A 132 -14.21 -4.98 -2.77
N LYS A 133 -14.37 -5.45 -4.00
CA LYS A 133 -15.69 -5.46 -4.65
C LYS A 133 -16.67 -6.31 -3.88
#